data_ef6374ea743a722f65b7a61d3c257d5f
#
_entry.id   ef6374ea743a722f65b7a61d3c257d5f
#
_cell.length_a   1.000
_cell.length_b   1.000
_cell.length_c   1.000
_cell.angle_alpha   90.00
_cell.angle_beta   90.00
_cell.angle_gamma   90.00
#
_symmetry.space_group_name_H-M   'P 1'
#
loop_
_entity.id
_entity.type
_entity.pdbx_description
1 polymer ?
#
loop_
_entity_poly.entity_id
_entity_poly.type
_entity_poly.pdbx_seq_one_letter_code
_entity_poly.pdbx_strand_id
1 'polypeptide(L)'
;MPRNQFQRMIFALLTVIITVHAYVFYSLYVINGSTFMELTGETSVIAAINANGGVMMFGHMLPIWAIIVIEFCFAYALENLLGSPLSFKLACRVFDPAKNHPMLFETAIICATVGIMCPVMSFIAAWMYYPYYAGFNLFTLLANWLKLVCYNFPFAYFSQLFFIQPLVRVLFKALFRKDIEAHNQAKDAAEKAGEKLRPEDETDAIADIWKRIEELDSDINHEHKKRKELEKKLEK
;
A
#
# COMPACT_ATOMS: atom_id res chain seq x y z
N MET A 1 4.05 -8.97 -15.04
CA MET A 1 4.35 -8.83 -13.62
C MET A 1 5.81 -8.52 -13.42
N PRO A 2 6.23 -7.82 -12.35
CA PRO A 2 7.64 -7.56 -12.07
C PRO A 2 8.36 -8.88 -11.73
N ARG A 3 9.53 -9.10 -12.33
CA ARG A 3 10.31 -10.36 -12.25
C ARG A 3 11.47 -10.26 -11.30
N ASN A 4 12.16 -9.11 -11.28
CA ASN A 4 13.34 -8.87 -10.44
C ASN A 4 12.97 -7.95 -9.27
N GLN A 5 13.77 -7.94 -8.24
CA GLN A 5 13.60 -7.06 -7.08
C GLN A 5 13.53 -5.58 -7.48
N PHE A 6 14.34 -5.16 -8.45
CA PHE A 6 14.30 -3.79 -8.98
C PHE A 6 12.95 -3.46 -9.64
N GLN A 7 12.40 -4.34 -10.47
CA GLN A 7 11.09 -4.14 -11.10
C GLN A 7 9.96 -4.11 -10.06
N ARG A 8 10.06 -4.91 -8.99
CA ARG A 8 9.10 -4.89 -7.87
C ARG A 8 9.14 -3.56 -7.14
N MET A 9 10.35 -3.05 -6.87
CA MET A 9 10.54 -1.76 -6.22
C MET A 9 9.97 -0.61 -7.07
N ILE A 10 10.21 -0.61 -8.38
CA ILE A 10 9.62 0.38 -9.30
C ILE A 10 8.09 0.25 -9.37
N PHE A 11 7.55 -0.97 -9.38
CA PHE A 11 6.11 -1.20 -9.37
C PHE A 11 5.47 -0.67 -8.09
N ALA A 12 6.06 -0.97 -6.93
CA ALA A 12 5.61 -0.44 -5.63
C ALA A 12 5.71 1.09 -5.60
N LEU A 13 6.82 1.66 -6.08
CA LEU A 13 7.04 3.10 -6.17
C LEU A 13 5.95 3.79 -7.00
N LEU A 14 5.66 3.28 -8.21
CA LEU A 14 4.60 3.80 -9.08
C LEU A 14 3.23 3.71 -8.40
N THR A 15 2.94 2.58 -7.76
CA THR A 15 1.68 2.39 -7.03
C THR A 15 1.52 3.43 -5.92
N VAL A 16 2.55 3.61 -5.09
CA VAL A 16 2.50 4.56 -3.96
C VAL A 16 2.39 6.01 -4.47
N ILE A 17 3.16 6.39 -5.50
CA ILE A 17 3.06 7.75 -6.08
C ILE A 17 1.63 8.05 -6.51
N ILE A 18 1.04 7.17 -7.32
CA ILE A 18 -0.32 7.40 -7.85
C ILE A 18 -1.34 7.38 -6.71
N THR A 19 -1.20 6.45 -5.78
CA THR A 19 -2.09 6.32 -4.62
C THR A 19 -2.08 7.58 -3.76
N VAL A 20 -0.90 8.08 -3.37
CA VAL A 20 -0.78 9.28 -2.53
C VAL A 20 -1.41 10.50 -3.21
N HIS A 21 -1.13 10.71 -4.51
CA HIS A 21 -1.75 11.82 -5.24
C HIS A 21 -3.27 11.71 -5.30
N ALA A 22 -3.80 10.51 -5.55
CA ALA A 22 -5.24 10.27 -5.56
C ALA A 22 -5.88 10.54 -4.19
N TYR A 23 -5.22 10.14 -3.09
CA TYR A 23 -5.72 10.36 -1.74
C TYR A 23 -5.64 11.82 -1.32
N VAL A 24 -4.54 12.52 -1.59
CA VAL A 24 -4.42 13.96 -1.30
C VAL A 24 -5.47 14.73 -2.07
N PHE A 25 -5.66 14.42 -3.37
CA PHE A 25 -6.73 15.01 -4.16
C PHE A 25 -8.12 14.74 -3.55
N TYR A 26 -8.43 13.49 -3.23
CA TYR A 26 -9.70 13.11 -2.61
C TYR A 26 -9.93 13.82 -1.27
N SER A 27 -8.92 13.84 -0.40
CA SER A 27 -9.01 14.48 0.91
C SER A 27 -9.23 16.00 0.80
N LEU A 28 -8.49 16.68 -0.07
CA LEU A 28 -8.54 18.12 -0.20
C LEU A 28 -9.80 18.60 -0.95
N TYR A 29 -10.19 17.90 -2.02
CA TYR A 29 -11.29 18.35 -2.86
C TYR A 29 -12.63 17.77 -2.45
N VAL A 30 -12.70 16.48 -2.14
CA VAL A 30 -13.96 15.79 -1.88
C VAL A 30 -14.36 15.89 -0.41
N ILE A 31 -13.41 15.63 0.50
CA ILE A 31 -13.73 15.61 1.94
C ILE A 31 -13.74 17.03 2.55
N ASN A 32 -12.69 17.80 2.30
CA ASN A 32 -12.46 19.07 3.00
C ASN A 32 -12.64 20.32 2.12
N GLY A 33 -12.93 20.16 0.83
CA GLY A 33 -12.98 21.28 -0.10
C GLY A 33 -14.00 22.35 0.26
N SER A 34 -15.21 21.96 0.65
CA SER A 34 -16.26 22.90 1.09
C SER A 34 -15.84 23.67 2.35
N THR A 35 -15.21 22.98 3.30
CA THR A 35 -14.74 23.59 4.55
C THR A 35 -13.69 24.67 4.29
N PHE A 36 -12.73 24.42 3.39
CA PHE A 36 -11.74 25.42 3.02
C PHE A 36 -12.36 26.64 2.33
N MET A 37 -13.31 26.42 1.41
CA MET A 37 -14.01 27.51 0.73
C MET A 37 -14.87 28.33 1.70
N GLU A 38 -15.58 27.69 2.63
CA GLU A 38 -16.36 28.40 3.66
C GLU A 38 -15.49 29.23 4.59
N LEU A 39 -14.33 28.71 5.01
CA LEU A 39 -13.41 29.41 5.92
C LEU A 39 -12.78 30.65 5.27
N THR A 40 -12.51 30.63 3.97
CA THR A 40 -11.78 31.70 3.29
C THR A 40 -12.66 32.60 2.45
N GLY A 41 -13.90 32.19 2.14
CA GLY A 41 -14.81 32.90 1.24
C GLY A 41 -14.42 32.74 -0.25
N GLU A 42 -13.47 31.88 -0.57
CA GLU A 42 -13.00 31.64 -1.93
C GLU A 42 -13.93 30.68 -2.70
N THR A 43 -13.98 30.85 -4.02
CA THR A 43 -14.84 30.03 -4.89
C THR A 43 -14.15 28.77 -5.42
N SER A 44 -12.84 28.64 -5.21
CA SER A 44 -12.01 27.53 -5.66
C SER A 44 -11.25 26.92 -4.48
N VAL A 45 -11.20 25.57 -4.40
CA VAL A 45 -10.48 24.87 -3.34
C VAL A 45 -8.99 25.22 -3.33
N ILE A 46 -8.34 25.35 -4.49
CA ILE A 46 -6.91 25.72 -4.59
C ILE A 46 -6.70 27.13 -4.07
N ALA A 47 -7.57 28.08 -4.47
CA ALA A 47 -7.48 29.47 -3.98
C ALA A 47 -7.70 29.52 -2.46
N ALA A 48 -8.67 28.77 -1.95
CA ALA A 48 -8.97 28.65 -0.53
C ALA A 48 -7.79 28.12 0.28
N ILE A 49 -7.15 27.04 -0.18
CA ILE A 49 -5.98 26.46 0.50
C ILE A 49 -4.80 27.45 0.48
N ASN A 50 -4.57 28.14 -0.65
CA ASN A 50 -3.50 29.14 -0.75
C ASN A 50 -3.79 30.35 0.15
N ALA A 51 -5.04 30.83 0.18
CA ALA A 51 -5.46 31.91 1.07
C ALA A 51 -5.33 31.55 2.55
N ASN A 52 -5.56 30.27 2.90
CA ASN A 52 -5.36 29.73 4.24
C ASN A 52 -3.87 29.52 4.60
N GLY A 53 -2.95 29.71 3.67
CA GLY A 53 -1.51 29.48 3.88
C GLY A 53 -1.08 28.01 3.80
N GLY A 54 -1.93 27.14 3.29
CA GLY A 54 -1.71 25.69 3.17
C GLY A 54 -2.69 24.86 3.98
N VAL A 55 -2.27 23.67 4.37
CA VAL A 55 -3.04 22.73 5.20
C VAL A 55 -2.28 22.48 6.52
N MET A 56 -2.99 22.46 7.62
CA MET A 56 -2.39 22.23 8.93
C MET A 56 -2.00 20.77 9.12
N MET A 57 -0.72 20.53 9.40
CA MET A 57 -0.17 19.22 9.72
C MET A 57 0.80 19.37 10.89
N PHE A 58 0.69 18.52 11.91
CA PHE A 58 1.47 18.61 13.17
C PHE A 58 1.45 20.00 13.82
N GLY A 59 0.34 20.75 13.69
CA GLY A 59 0.22 22.11 14.23
C GLY A 59 0.90 23.20 13.40
N HIS A 60 1.45 22.88 12.23
CA HIS A 60 2.08 23.83 11.32
C HIS A 60 1.33 23.88 9.99
N MET A 61 1.27 25.07 9.39
CA MET A 61 0.72 25.24 8.05
C MET A 61 1.77 24.83 7.01
N LEU A 62 1.44 23.83 6.19
CA LEU A 62 2.33 23.31 5.18
C LEU A 62 1.71 23.42 3.77
N PRO A 63 2.51 23.74 2.75
CA PRO A 63 2.05 23.72 1.38
C PRO A 63 1.76 22.30 0.91
N ILE A 64 0.84 22.14 -0.06
CA ILE A 64 0.37 20.84 -0.54
C ILE A 64 1.52 19.92 -0.99
N TRP A 65 2.54 20.47 -1.66
CA TRP A 65 3.68 19.68 -2.13
C TRP A 65 4.47 19.04 -0.96
N ALA A 66 4.62 19.76 0.16
CA ALA A 66 5.30 19.22 1.33
C ALA A 66 4.49 18.08 1.98
N ILE A 67 3.17 18.23 2.03
CA ILE A 67 2.25 17.19 2.50
C ILE A 67 2.38 15.93 1.63
N ILE A 68 2.36 16.08 0.30
CA ILE A 68 2.53 14.95 -0.63
C ILE A 68 3.84 14.21 -0.37
N VAL A 69 4.95 14.95 -0.17
CA VAL A 69 6.25 14.32 0.10
C VAL A 69 6.26 13.57 1.43
N ILE A 70 5.71 14.17 2.49
CA ILE A 70 5.64 13.55 3.81
C ILE A 70 4.76 12.30 3.77
N GLU A 71 3.56 12.40 3.24
CA GLU A 71 2.65 11.25 3.10
C GLU A 71 3.24 10.15 2.22
N PHE A 72 3.92 10.53 1.14
CA PHE A 72 4.62 9.58 0.29
C PHE A 72 5.70 8.80 1.05
N CYS A 73 6.53 9.46 1.85
CA CYS A 73 7.55 8.80 2.65
C CYS A 73 6.94 7.79 3.63
N PHE A 74 5.88 8.18 4.34
CA PHE A 74 5.16 7.28 5.25
C PHE A 74 4.50 6.11 4.50
N ALA A 75 3.79 6.40 3.41
CA ALA A 75 3.10 5.37 2.63
C ALA A 75 4.09 4.36 2.03
N TYR A 76 5.21 4.84 1.47
CA TYR A 76 6.22 3.97 0.88
C TYR A 76 6.93 3.10 1.93
N ALA A 77 7.28 3.67 3.09
CA ALA A 77 7.86 2.91 4.19
C ALA A 77 6.90 1.82 4.70
N LEU A 78 5.64 2.17 4.91
CA LEU A 78 4.63 1.23 5.39
C LEU A 78 4.25 0.17 4.36
N GLU A 79 4.18 0.51 3.07
CA GLU A 79 3.93 -0.45 2.02
C GLU A 79 5.01 -1.55 1.99
N ASN A 80 6.28 -1.17 2.12
CA ASN A 80 7.38 -2.12 2.15
C ASN A 80 7.46 -2.91 3.47
N LEU A 81 7.10 -2.29 4.59
CA LEU A 81 7.23 -2.90 5.92
C LEU A 81 6.03 -3.79 6.28
N LEU A 82 4.82 -3.34 5.98
CA LEU A 82 3.57 -3.98 6.38
C LEU A 82 2.70 -4.38 5.17
N GLY A 83 2.51 -3.47 4.21
CA GLY A 83 1.56 -3.64 3.13
C GLY A 83 1.85 -4.89 2.31
N SER A 84 2.97 -4.91 1.63
CA SER A 84 3.34 -6.01 0.72
C SER A 84 3.50 -7.36 1.42
N PRO A 85 4.26 -7.50 2.54
CA PRO A 85 4.47 -8.81 3.16
C PRO A 85 3.21 -9.37 3.82
N LEU A 86 2.43 -8.52 4.49
CA LEU A 86 1.28 -8.97 5.24
C LEU A 86 0.08 -9.27 4.33
N SER A 87 -0.14 -8.47 3.29
CA SER A 87 -1.20 -8.71 2.30
C SER A 87 -0.96 -10.00 1.53
N PHE A 88 0.29 -10.28 1.14
CA PHE A 88 0.64 -11.53 0.49
C PHE A 88 0.37 -12.73 1.41
N LYS A 89 0.84 -12.67 2.67
CA LYS A 89 0.59 -13.73 3.67
C LYS A 89 -0.92 -13.96 3.91
N LEU A 90 -1.71 -12.89 3.95
CA LEU A 90 -3.15 -12.98 4.12
C LEU A 90 -3.84 -13.58 2.88
N ALA A 91 -3.43 -13.18 1.68
CA ALA A 91 -3.94 -13.75 0.44
C ALA A 91 -3.64 -15.25 0.32
N CYS A 92 -2.43 -15.70 0.69
CA CYS A 92 -2.04 -17.11 0.71
C CYS A 92 -2.82 -17.96 1.72
N ARG A 93 -3.42 -17.35 2.76
CA ARG A 93 -4.28 -18.11 3.70
C ARG A 93 -5.63 -18.47 3.11
N VAL A 94 -6.12 -17.66 2.16
CA VAL A 94 -7.45 -17.83 1.56
C VAL A 94 -7.38 -18.51 0.21
N PHE A 95 -6.33 -18.22 -0.56
CA PHE A 95 -6.15 -18.72 -1.92
C PHE A 95 -4.79 -19.40 -2.07
N ASP A 96 -4.80 -20.58 -2.69
CA ASP A 96 -3.58 -21.28 -3.08
C ASP A 96 -3.07 -20.71 -4.42
N PRO A 97 -1.91 -20.05 -4.46
CA PRO A 97 -1.40 -19.44 -5.69
C PRO A 97 -1.13 -20.45 -6.82
N ALA A 98 -0.92 -21.73 -6.48
CA ALA A 98 -0.68 -22.78 -7.46
C ALA A 98 -1.96 -23.35 -8.10
N LYS A 99 -3.10 -23.29 -7.37
CA LYS A 99 -4.37 -23.90 -7.80
C LYS A 99 -5.39 -22.89 -8.31
N ASN A 100 -5.32 -21.64 -7.82
CA ASN A 100 -6.33 -20.64 -8.14
C ASN A 100 -5.92 -19.82 -9.38
N HIS A 101 -6.92 -19.29 -10.07
CA HIS A 101 -6.67 -18.43 -11.22
C HIS A 101 -5.86 -17.20 -10.77
N PRO A 102 -4.79 -16.83 -11.52
CA PRO A 102 -3.89 -15.73 -11.14
C PRO A 102 -4.60 -14.41 -10.85
N MET A 103 -5.69 -14.13 -11.59
CA MET A 103 -6.49 -12.91 -11.43
C MET A 103 -7.20 -12.84 -10.09
N LEU A 104 -7.70 -13.99 -9.57
CA LEU A 104 -8.34 -14.06 -8.25
C LEU A 104 -7.32 -13.83 -7.14
N PHE A 105 -6.15 -14.45 -7.26
CA PHE A 105 -5.06 -14.28 -6.28
C PHE A 105 -4.56 -12.83 -6.24
N GLU A 106 -4.39 -12.18 -7.39
CA GLU A 106 -4.03 -10.76 -7.45
C GLU A 106 -5.09 -9.86 -6.82
N THR A 107 -6.37 -10.12 -7.10
CA THR A 107 -7.48 -9.38 -6.49
C THR A 107 -7.48 -9.56 -4.97
N ALA A 108 -7.22 -10.78 -4.49
CA ALA A 108 -7.10 -11.04 -3.05
C ALA A 108 -5.96 -10.26 -2.40
N ILE A 109 -4.80 -10.15 -3.06
CA ILE A 109 -3.68 -9.31 -2.59
C ILE A 109 -4.12 -7.84 -2.51
N ILE A 110 -4.78 -7.30 -3.53
CA ILE A 110 -5.26 -5.92 -3.53
C ILE A 110 -6.24 -5.68 -2.38
N CYS A 111 -7.22 -6.58 -2.20
CA CYS A 111 -8.19 -6.49 -1.09
C CYS A 111 -7.50 -6.53 0.27
N ALA A 112 -6.53 -7.43 0.44
CA ALA A 112 -5.76 -7.55 1.68
C ALA A 112 -4.90 -6.31 1.93
N THR A 113 -4.25 -5.76 0.89
CA THR A 113 -3.46 -4.52 0.99
C THR A 113 -4.33 -3.35 1.42
N VAL A 114 -5.47 -3.15 0.79
CA VAL A 114 -6.41 -2.08 1.18
C VAL A 114 -6.92 -2.29 2.59
N GLY A 115 -7.28 -3.53 2.95
CA GLY A 115 -7.78 -3.88 4.29
C GLY A 115 -6.79 -3.59 5.42
N ILE A 116 -5.49 -3.67 5.14
CA ILE A 116 -4.42 -3.41 6.11
C ILE A 116 -3.99 -1.95 6.05
N MET A 117 -3.66 -1.46 4.85
CA MET A 117 -3.05 -0.15 4.67
C MET A 117 -4.02 1.00 4.93
N CYS A 118 -5.30 0.86 4.54
CA CYS A 118 -6.25 1.94 4.72
C CYS A 118 -6.48 2.29 6.21
N PRO A 119 -6.74 1.35 7.14
CA PRO A 119 -6.83 1.68 8.56
C PRO A 119 -5.54 2.24 9.14
N VAL A 120 -4.37 1.69 8.77
CA VAL A 120 -3.07 2.14 9.28
C VAL A 120 -2.77 3.57 8.80
N MET A 121 -2.90 3.84 7.51
CA MET A 121 -2.67 5.17 6.96
C MET A 121 -3.69 6.19 7.47
N SER A 122 -4.95 5.79 7.64
CA SER A 122 -5.97 6.65 8.24
C SER A 122 -5.67 6.97 9.71
N PHE A 123 -5.04 6.06 10.46
CA PHE A 123 -4.58 6.34 11.82
C PHE A 123 -3.46 7.37 11.83
N ILE A 124 -2.47 7.20 10.96
CA ILE A 124 -1.36 8.14 10.81
C ILE A 124 -1.89 9.52 10.38
N ALA A 125 -2.80 9.57 9.40
CA ALA A 125 -3.44 10.81 8.99
C ALA A 125 -4.22 11.47 10.14
N ALA A 126 -5.01 10.71 10.92
CA ALA A 126 -5.71 11.23 12.07
C ALA A 126 -4.75 11.86 13.10
N TRP A 127 -3.57 11.26 13.26
CA TRP A 127 -2.52 11.77 14.15
C TRP A 127 -1.81 13.00 13.56
N MET A 128 -1.46 13.00 12.28
CA MET A 128 -0.76 14.11 11.61
C MET A 128 -1.61 15.37 11.50
N TYR A 129 -2.91 15.20 11.21
CA TYR A 129 -3.87 16.31 11.05
C TYR A 129 -4.65 16.63 12.34
N TYR A 130 -4.22 16.08 13.48
CA TYR A 130 -4.86 16.36 14.77
C TYR A 130 -4.75 17.84 15.15
N PRO A 131 -5.84 18.49 15.63
CA PRO A 131 -5.81 19.89 16.04
C PRO A 131 -5.14 20.08 17.41
N TYR A 132 -3.82 20.01 17.46
CA TYR A 132 -3.02 20.09 18.70
C TYR A 132 -3.20 21.39 19.48
N TYR A 133 -3.59 22.48 18.81
CA TYR A 133 -3.89 23.76 19.45
C TYR A 133 -5.11 23.70 20.41
N ALA A 134 -6.01 22.74 20.23
CA ALA A 134 -7.17 22.54 21.09
C ALA A 134 -6.89 21.58 22.28
N GLY A 135 -5.63 21.14 22.44
CA GLY A 135 -5.25 20.12 23.42
C GLY A 135 -5.47 18.68 22.90
N PHE A 136 -4.68 17.75 23.45
CA PHE A 136 -4.74 16.35 23.03
C PHE A 136 -5.83 15.59 23.79
N ASN A 137 -6.70 14.88 23.05
CA ASN A 137 -7.69 13.97 23.59
C ASN A 137 -7.72 12.67 22.77
N LEU A 138 -7.43 11.55 23.42
CA LEU A 138 -7.36 10.24 22.78
C LEU A 138 -8.69 9.81 22.14
N PHE A 139 -9.82 10.08 22.78
CA PHE A 139 -11.13 9.73 22.22
C PHE A 139 -11.45 10.51 20.96
N THR A 140 -11.06 11.79 20.90
CA THR A 140 -11.17 12.61 19.69
C THR A 140 -10.28 12.07 18.57
N LEU A 141 -9.05 11.66 18.89
CA LEU A 141 -8.16 11.03 17.91
C LEU A 141 -8.76 9.74 17.34
N LEU A 142 -9.28 8.84 18.20
CA LEU A 142 -9.91 7.59 17.78
C LEU A 142 -11.18 7.83 16.96
N ALA A 143 -12.01 8.81 17.34
CA ALA A 143 -13.19 9.18 16.58
C ALA A 143 -12.84 9.70 15.18
N ASN A 144 -11.82 10.57 15.08
CA ASN A 144 -11.29 11.06 13.80
C ASN A 144 -10.71 9.93 12.95
N TRP A 145 -9.97 9.02 13.55
CA TRP A 145 -9.47 7.83 12.87
C TRP A 145 -10.60 6.99 12.27
N LEU A 146 -11.62 6.62 13.07
CA LEU A 146 -12.76 5.84 12.58
C LEU A 146 -13.51 6.58 11.47
N LYS A 147 -13.70 7.89 11.63
CA LYS A 147 -14.31 8.74 10.58
C LYS A 147 -13.49 8.64 9.28
N LEU A 148 -12.18 8.81 9.35
CA LEU A 148 -11.30 8.72 8.17
C LEU A 148 -11.32 7.33 7.55
N VAL A 149 -11.33 6.25 8.34
CA VAL A 149 -11.46 4.88 7.80
C VAL A 149 -12.77 4.74 7.02
N CYS A 150 -13.90 5.21 7.57
CA CYS A 150 -15.18 5.12 6.88
C CYS A 150 -15.21 5.87 5.54
N TYR A 151 -14.56 7.02 5.44
CA TYR A 151 -14.49 7.78 4.19
C TYR A 151 -13.46 7.20 3.22
N ASN A 152 -12.29 6.84 3.73
CA ASN A 152 -11.16 6.41 2.91
C ASN A 152 -11.32 4.98 2.40
N PHE A 153 -11.93 4.07 3.15
CA PHE A 153 -11.99 2.65 2.79
C PHE A 153 -12.74 2.39 1.47
N PRO A 154 -13.95 2.92 1.25
CA PRO A 154 -14.63 2.76 -0.04
C PRO A 154 -13.83 3.37 -1.20
N PHE A 155 -13.29 4.57 -1.01
CA PHE A 155 -12.46 5.23 -2.01
C PHE A 155 -11.20 4.42 -2.32
N ALA A 156 -10.49 3.95 -1.28
CA ALA A 156 -9.31 3.10 -1.41
C ALA A 156 -9.60 1.86 -2.24
N TYR A 157 -10.66 1.14 -1.87
CA TYR A 157 -11.01 -0.12 -2.51
C TYR A 157 -11.35 0.07 -3.99
N PHE A 158 -12.25 1.00 -4.30
CA PHE A 158 -12.64 1.28 -5.68
C PHE A 158 -11.49 1.84 -6.51
N SER A 159 -10.75 2.80 -5.98
CA SER A 159 -9.65 3.42 -6.72
C SER A 159 -8.52 2.43 -6.99
N GLN A 160 -8.14 1.59 -6.03
CA GLN A 160 -7.11 0.57 -6.22
C GLN A 160 -7.55 -0.46 -7.27
N LEU A 161 -8.76 -0.99 -7.16
CA LEU A 161 -9.21 -2.08 -8.01
C LEU A 161 -9.44 -1.64 -9.46
N PHE A 162 -10.10 -0.49 -9.67
CA PHE A 162 -10.58 -0.09 -10.99
C PHE A 162 -9.68 0.92 -11.70
N PHE A 163 -8.89 1.71 -10.98
CA PHE A 163 -8.10 2.79 -11.56
C PHE A 163 -6.60 2.63 -11.33
N ILE A 164 -6.16 2.54 -10.09
CA ILE A 164 -4.73 2.60 -9.75
C ILE A 164 -4.00 1.38 -10.28
N GLN A 165 -4.45 0.17 -9.95
CA GLN A 165 -3.78 -1.05 -10.37
C GLN A 165 -3.75 -1.25 -11.90
N PRO A 166 -4.85 -1.04 -12.65
CA PRO A 166 -4.80 -1.05 -14.09
C PRO A 166 -3.84 0.00 -14.67
N LEU A 167 -3.87 1.24 -14.15
CA LEU A 167 -2.99 2.32 -14.59
C LEU A 167 -1.51 2.00 -14.33
N VAL A 168 -1.18 1.55 -13.13
CA VAL A 168 0.18 1.14 -12.77
C VAL A 168 0.69 0.04 -13.69
N ARG A 169 -0.15 -0.96 -14.02
CA ARG A 169 0.22 -2.03 -14.95
C ARG A 169 0.49 -1.53 -16.36
N VAL A 170 -0.30 -0.58 -16.84
CA VAL A 170 -0.07 0.04 -18.16
C VAL A 170 1.23 0.81 -18.16
N LEU A 171 1.48 1.65 -17.14
CA LEU A 171 2.71 2.43 -17.00
C LEU A 171 3.93 1.51 -16.85
N PHE A 172 3.84 0.46 -16.04
CA PHE A 172 4.90 -0.51 -15.87
C PHE A 172 5.23 -1.25 -17.17
N LYS A 173 4.20 -1.69 -17.92
CA LYS A 173 4.41 -2.30 -19.24
C LYS A 173 5.05 -1.34 -20.24
N ALA A 174 4.66 -0.07 -20.22
CA ALA A 174 5.26 0.95 -21.08
C ALA A 174 6.75 1.17 -20.73
N LEU A 175 7.07 1.24 -19.43
CA LEU A 175 8.43 1.48 -18.93
C LEU A 175 9.37 0.30 -19.24
N PHE A 176 8.90 -0.93 -19.08
CA PHE A 176 9.68 -2.16 -19.26
C PHE A 176 9.34 -2.91 -20.56
N ARG A 177 8.81 -2.20 -21.56
CA ARG A 177 8.34 -2.81 -22.82
C ARG A 177 9.41 -3.66 -23.50
N LYS A 178 10.63 -3.17 -23.60
CA LYS A 178 11.74 -3.89 -24.26
C LYS A 178 12.10 -5.19 -23.55
N ASP A 179 12.16 -5.17 -22.23
CA ASP A 179 12.48 -6.34 -21.40
C ASP A 179 11.35 -7.40 -21.50
N ILE A 180 10.09 -6.95 -21.56
CA ILE A 180 8.93 -7.82 -21.68
C ILE A 180 8.88 -8.46 -23.09
N GLU A 181 9.14 -7.68 -24.14
CA GLU A 181 9.18 -8.16 -25.53
C GLU A 181 10.33 -9.17 -25.73
N ALA A 182 11.51 -8.89 -25.24
CA ALA A 182 12.68 -9.79 -25.30
C ALA A 182 12.39 -11.14 -24.63
N HIS A 183 11.74 -11.09 -23.45
CA HIS A 183 11.40 -12.32 -22.75
C HIS A 183 10.28 -13.13 -23.45
N ASN A 184 9.26 -12.46 -23.97
CA ASN A 184 8.19 -13.14 -24.69
C ASN A 184 8.74 -13.83 -25.96
N GLN A 185 9.67 -13.17 -26.66
CA GLN A 185 10.38 -13.78 -27.81
C GLN A 185 11.21 -14.99 -27.40
N ALA A 186 11.91 -14.92 -26.27
CA ALA A 186 12.68 -16.04 -25.73
C ALA A 186 11.76 -17.22 -25.34
N LYS A 187 10.60 -16.93 -24.72
CA LYS A 187 9.60 -17.92 -24.36
C LYS A 187 9.01 -18.61 -25.60
N ASP A 188 8.62 -17.83 -26.60
CA ASP A 188 8.09 -18.35 -27.86
C ASP A 188 9.13 -19.18 -28.63
N ALA A 189 10.40 -18.81 -28.57
CA ALA A 189 11.50 -19.57 -29.18
C ALA A 189 11.75 -20.91 -28.48
N ALA A 190 11.72 -20.92 -27.15
CA ALA A 190 11.86 -22.13 -26.33
C ALA A 190 10.66 -23.08 -26.52
N GLU A 191 9.44 -22.57 -26.60
CA GLU A 191 8.25 -23.34 -26.84
C GLU A 191 8.28 -23.99 -28.24
N LYS A 192 8.73 -23.25 -29.25
CA LYS A 192 8.94 -23.78 -30.61
C LYS A 192 10.05 -24.83 -30.72
N ALA A 193 11.07 -24.74 -29.86
CA ALA A 193 12.16 -25.71 -29.78
C ALA A 193 11.75 -27.01 -29.05
N GLY A 194 10.53 -27.12 -28.53
CA GLY A 194 10.05 -28.29 -27.77
C GLY A 194 10.73 -28.42 -26.41
N GLU A 195 11.48 -27.41 -25.98
CA GLU A 195 12.13 -27.35 -24.70
C GLU A 195 11.05 -26.96 -23.67
N LYS A 196 10.66 -27.90 -22.82
CA LYS A 196 9.80 -27.59 -21.69
C LYS A 196 10.55 -26.55 -20.86
N LEU A 197 10.11 -25.28 -20.97
CA LEU A 197 10.56 -24.26 -20.03
C LEU A 197 10.34 -24.78 -18.62
N ARG A 198 11.42 -24.88 -17.87
CA ARG A 198 11.31 -25.23 -16.46
C ARG A 198 10.39 -24.21 -15.79
N PRO A 199 9.49 -24.65 -14.91
CA PRO A 199 8.66 -23.73 -14.11
C PRO A 199 9.49 -22.77 -13.23
N GLU A 200 10.80 -22.89 -13.26
CA GLU A 200 11.75 -22.21 -12.38
C GLU A 200 11.75 -20.68 -12.54
N ASP A 201 11.56 -20.15 -13.74
CA ASP A 201 11.63 -18.69 -13.95
C ASP A 201 10.39 -17.91 -13.48
N GLU A 202 9.22 -18.55 -13.36
CA GLU A 202 8.05 -17.97 -12.68
C GLU A 202 8.00 -18.34 -11.19
N THR A 203 8.61 -19.47 -10.82
CA THR A 203 8.66 -20.00 -9.46
C THR A 203 9.79 -19.43 -8.63
N ASP A 204 10.91 -18.96 -9.20
CA ASP A 204 12.04 -18.47 -8.40
C ASP A 204 11.65 -17.30 -7.49
N ALA A 205 10.81 -16.39 -7.98
CA ALA A 205 10.30 -15.30 -7.17
C ALA A 205 9.29 -15.76 -6.12
N ILE A 206 8.48 -16.77 -6.44
CA ILE A 206 7.51 -17.36 -5.52
C ILE A 206 8.24 -18.31 -4.57
N ALA A 207 9.21 -19.07 -5.04
CA ALA A 207 10.04 -19.96 -4.22
C ALA A 207 10.91 -19.18 -3.23
N ASP A 208 11.50 -18.04 -3.62
CA ASP A 208 12.26 -17.16 -2.71
C ASP A 208 11.36 -16.55 -1.63
N ILE A 209 10.13 -16.20 -1.98
CA ILE A 209 9.13 -15.72 -1.03
C ILE A 209 8.67 -16.85 -0.10
N TRP A 210 8.45 -18.06 -0.62
CA TRP A 210 8.10 -19.23 0.20
C TRP A 210 9.21 -19.61 1.16
N LYS A 211 10.46 -19.61 0.70
CA LYS A 211 11.63 -19.85 1.56
C LYS A 211 11.74 -18.82 2.68
N ARG A 212 11.47 -17.56 2.38
CA ARG A 212 11.46 -16.48 3.38
C ARG A 212 10.29 -16.58 4.36
N ILE A 213 9.14 -17.09 3.93
CA ILE A 213 7.99 -17.37 4.79
C ILE A 213 8.30 -18.57 5.71
N GLU A 214 8.92 -19.64 5.20
CA GLU A 214 9.36 -20.78 6.01
C GLU A 214 10.41 -20.39 7.05
N GLU A 215 11.38 -19.57 6.69
CA GLU A 215 12.36 -19.02 7.61
C GLU A 215 11.69 -18.20 8.73
N LEU A 216 10.75 -17.32 8.38
CA LEU A 216 9.98 -16.51 9.34
C LEU A 216 9.06 -17.37 10.24
N ASP A 217 8.40 -18.39 9.71
CA ASP A 217 7.57 -19.30 10.49
C ASP A 217 8.43 -20.19 11.42
N SER A 218 9.65 -20.55 11.00
CA SER A 218 10.63 -21.24 11.84
C SER A 218 11.08 -20.37 13.02
N ASP A 219 11.38 -19.10 12.76
CA ASP A 219 11.79 -18.15 13.79
C ASP A 219 10.66 -17.85 14.80
N ILE A 220 9.44 -17.70 14.31
CA ILE A 220 8.25 -17.51 15.17
C ILE A 220 8.00 -18.76 16.05
N ASN A 221 8.15 -19.95 15.52
CA ASN A 221 8.00 -21.18 16.27
C ASN A 221 9.12 -21.36 17.31
N HIS A 222 10.34 -20.95 16.98
CA HIS A 222 11.47 -20.95 17.91
C HIS A 222 11.25 -19.97 19.07
N GLU A 223 10.81 -18.75 18.77
CA GLU A 223 10.46 -17.75 19.79
C GLU A 223 9.28 -18.19 20.67
N HIS A 224 8.27 -18.83 20.08
CA HIS A 224 7.12 -19.33 20.83
C HIS A 224 7.52 -20.46 21.79
N LYS A 225 8.48 -21.32 21.40
CA LYS A 225 9.02 -22.36 22.23
C LYS A 225 9.85 -21.80 23.39
N LYS A 226 10.69 -20.81 23.11
CA LYS A 226 11.45 -20.06 24.13
C LYS A 226 10.54 -19.38 25.17
N ARG A 227 9.45 -18.77 24.69
CA ARG A 227 8.47 -18.11 25.56
C ARG A 227 7.80 -19.10 26.49
N LYS A 228 7.36 -20.26 26.00
CA LYS A 228 6.77 -21.32 26.82
C LYS A 228 7.77 -21.92 27.84
N GLU A 229 9.05 -21.98 27.51
CA GLU A 229 10.09 -22.43 28.45
C GLU A 229 10.35 -21.37 29.55
N LEU A 230 10.29 -20.10 29.23
CA LEU A 230 10.41 -19.00 30.19
C LEU A 230 9.18 -18.93 31.12
N GLU A 231 7.98 -19.09 30.59
CA GLU A 231 6.75 -19.18 31.41
C GLU A 231 6.80 -20.31 32.40
N LYS A 232 7.25 -21.51 31.98
CA LYS A 232 7.45 -22.66 32.90
C LYS A 232 8.54 -22.46 33.98
N LYS A 233 9.49 -21.54 33.72
CA LYS A 233 10.54 -21.17 34.72
C LYS A 233 10.07 -20.14 35.71
N LEU A 234 9.07 -19.31 35.34
CA LEU A 234 8.47 -18.32 36.24
C LEU A 234 7.37 -18.89 37.15
N GLU A 235 6.82 -20.06 36.80
CA GLU A 235 5.83 -20.78 37.62
C GLU A 235 6.45 -21.73 38.67
N LYS A 236 7.77 -21.82 38.72
CA LYS A 236 8.54 -22.57 39.75
C LYS A 236 9.24 -21.62 40.73
#